data_251da3914cb6acf9f45e6a200373fecb
#
_entry.id   251da3914cb6acf9f45e6a200373fecb
#
_cell.length_a   1.000
_cell.length_b   1.000
_cell.length_c   1.000
_cell.angle_alpha   90.00
_cell.angle_beta   90.00
_cell.angle_gamma   90.00
#
_symmetry.space_group_name_H-M   'P 1'
#
loop_
_entity.id
_entity.type
_entity.pdbx_description
1 polymer ?
#
loop_
_entity_poly.entity_id
_entity_poly.type
_entity_poly.pdbx_seq_one_letter_code
_entity_poly.pdbx_strand_id
1 'polypeptide(L)'
;MGHTFNRPDEAAMLRILERHPHSPEGAILRLAWLEGLSRSEITELRWDQVDFEGKAIQLPDRAVPLEPSTEACLRERHVRCALRDPHVVISERSKKPMPPESISRLSRLALDSEGQKVNLMDLRHDFVIRQLQTHDWPYVARVSGMAVSTLRGSFSQYFQERPSAAPELPPDSEYLLWRIVQQEGSSVVGLALWMGWKLQMQPGEILNLT
;
A
#
# COMPACT_ATOMS: atom_id res chain seq x y z
N MET A 1 -4.22 -17.86 17.70
CA MET A 1 -4.54 -18.52 16.42
C MET A 1 -4.50 -17.44 15.35
N GLY A 2 -3.62 -17.55 14.36
CA GLY A 2 -3.51 -16.56 13.28
C GLY A 2 -4.71 -16.66 12.35
N HIS A 3 -5.22 -15.52 11.88
CA HIS A 3 -6.27 -15.46 10.87
C HIS A 3 -5.72 -15.92 9.52
N THR A 4 -6.28 -16.98 8.96
CA THR A 4 -5.97 -17.41 7.59
C THR A 4 -6.84 -16.60 6.63
N PHE A 5 -6.20 -15.85 5.73
CA PHE A 5 -6.89 -15.08 4.70
C PHE A 5 -6.98 -15.88 3.39
N ASN A 6 -8.10 -15.74 2.68
CA ASN A 6 -8.18 -16.23 1.31
C ASN A 6 -7.26 -15.38 0.43
N ARG A 7 -6.45 -16.05 -0.38
CA ARG A 7 -5.54 -15.37 -1.31
C ARG A 7 -5.90 -15.74 -2.73
N PRO A 8 -5.85 -14.80 -3.68
CA PRO A 8 -6.03 -15.11 -5.08
C PRO A 8 -4.85 -15.92 -5.62
N ASP A 9 -5.10 -16.68 -6.66
CA ASP A 9 -4.03 -17.23 -7.51
C ASP A 9 -3.45 -16.10 -8.37
N GLU A 10 -2.16 -15.84 -8.25
CA GLU A 10 -1.48 -14.73 -8.91
C GLU A 10 -1.54 -14.84 -10.43
N ALA A 11 -1.33 -16.06 -10.99
CA ALA A 11 -1.38 -16.27 -12.42
C ALA A 11 -2.79 -16.04 -12.97
N ALA A 12 -3.83 -16.43 -12.25
CA ALA A 12 -5.20 -16.16 -12.63
C ALA A 12 -5.51 -14.64 -12.56
N MET A 13 -5.02 -13.94 -11.53
CA MET A 13 -5.19 -12.49 -11.44
C MET A 13 -4.54 -11.77 -12.63
N LEU A 14 -3.32 -12.15 -13.00
CA LEU A 14 -2.65 -11.57 -14.17
C LEU A 14 -3.46 -11.80 -15.46
N ARG A 15 -3.97 -13.02 -15.70
CA ARG A 15 -4.84 -13.30 -16.86
C ARG A 15 -6.12 -12.45 -16.86
N ILE A 16 -6.74 -12.23 -15.69
CA ILE A 16 -7.91 -11.34 -15.58
C ILE A 16 -7.52 -9.92 -15.95
N LEU A 17 -6.41 -9.41 -15.42
CA LEU A 17 -5.95 -8.04 -15.69
C LEU A 17 -5.55 -7.84 -17.17
N GLU A 18 -5.00 -8.84 -17.83
CA GLU A 18 -4.71 -8.84 -19.27
C GLU A 18 -5.96 -8.78 -20.12
N ARG A 19 -7.04 -9.48 -19.75
CA ARG A 19 -8.34 -9.40 -20.45
C ARG A 19 -9.06 -8.09 -20.22
N HIS A 20 -8.76 -7.42 -19.12
CA HIS A 20 -9.38 -6.17 -18.70
C HIS A 20 -8.36 -5.02 -18.58
N PRO A 21 -7.61 -4.70 -19.66
CA PRO A 21 -6.51 -3.76 -19.58
C PRO A 21 -6.96 -2.35 -19.20
N HIS A 22 -8.12 -1.90 -19.68
CA HIS A 22 -8.62 -0.51 -19.50
C HIS A 22 -10.11 -0.44 -19.12
N SER A 23 -10.73 -1.56 -18.83
CA SER A 23 -12.14 -1.62 -18.42
C SER A 23 -12.34 -1.17 -16.96
N PRO A 24 -13.57 -0.83 -16.54
CA PRO A 24 -13.87 -0.57 -15.14
C PRO A 24 -13.47 -1.71 -14.21
N GLU A 25 -13.72 -2.96 -14.62
CA GLU A 25 -13.36 -4.17 -13.89
C GLU A 25 -11.86 -4.25 -13.64
N GLY A 26 -11.07 -4.05 -14.69
CA GLY A 26 -9.61 -4.06 -14.60
C GLY A 26 -9.06 -2.95 -13.72
N ALA A 27 -9.65 -1.76 -13.74
CA ALA A 27 -9.28 -0.67 -12.85
C ALA A 27 -9.62 -1.01 -11.39
N ILE A 28 -10.83 -1.49 -11.12
CA ILE A 28 -11.26 -1.91 -9.77
C ILE A 28 -10.31 -2.96 -9.19
N LEU A 29 -9.98 -3.99 -9.97
CA LEU A 29 -9.14 -5.09 -9.50
C LEU A 29 -7.70 -4.64 -9.25
N ARG A 30 -7.13 -3.77 -10.11
CA ARG A 30 -5.79 -3.19 -9.87
C ARG A 30 -5.77 -2.35 -8.60
N LEU A 31 -6.72 -1.43 -8.44
CA LEU A 31 -6.81 -0.58 -7.26
C LEU A 31 -6.96 -1.38 -5.96
N ALA A 32 -7.69 -2.50 -5.98
CA ALA A 32 -7.84 -3.35 -4.81
C ALA A 32 -6.62 -4.24 -4.55
N TRP A 33 -6.08 -4.88 -5.59
CA TRP A 33 -5.06 -5.92 -5.47
C TRP A 33 -3.64 -5.37 -5.49
N LEU A 34 -3.35 -4.37 -6.35
CA LEU A 34 -2.01 -3.82 -6.51
C LEU A 34 -1.76 -2.61 -5.60
N GLU A 35 -2.80 -1.79 -5.36
CA GLU A 35 -2.70 -0.57 -4.54
C GLU A 35 -3.34 -0.73 -3.14
N GLY A 36 -4.04 -1.81 -2.89
CA GLY A 36 -4.63 -2.10 -1.58
C GLY A 36 -5.77 -1.16 -1.17
N LEU A 37 -6.45 -0.52 -2.12
CA LEU A 37 -7.58 0.34 -1.83
C LEU A 37 -8.80 -0.47 -1.38
N SER A 38 -9.53 0.07 -0.41
CA SER A 38 -10.83 -0.46 0.00
C SER A 38 -11.91 -0.17 -1.04
N ARG A 39 -13.04 -0.90 -0.94
CA ARG A 39 -14.18 -0.64 -1.81
C ARG A 39 -14.68 0.80 -1.75
N SER A 40 -14.73 1.40 -0.54
CA SER A 40 -15.16 2.77 -0.35
C SER A 40 -14.20 3.76 -1.03
N GLU A 41 -12.91 3.58 -0.83
CA GLU A 41 -11.88 4.40 -1.50
C GLU A 41 -11.96 4.30 -3.02
N ILE A 42 -12.16 3.09 -3.57
CA ILE A 42 -12.34 2.88 -5.02
C ILE A 42 -13.60 3.57 -5.53
N THR A 43 -14.69 3.54 -4.76
CA THR A 43 -15.96 4.19 -5.13
C THR A 43 -15.81 5.71 -5.20
N GLU A 44 -15.08 6.29 -4.26
CA GLU A 44 -14.95 7.73 -4.06
C GLU A 44 -13.75 8.33 -4.80
N LEU A 45 -12.85 7.49 -5.34
CA LEU A 45 -11.61 7.93 -5.98
C LEU A 45 -11.88 8.87 -7.16
N ARG A 46 -11.22 10.04 -7.14
CA ARG A 46 -11.35 11.08 -8.13
C ARG A 46 -10.05 11.26 -8.93
N TRP A 47 -10.15 11.80 -10.13
CA TRP A 47 -8.99 12.05 -10.98
C TRP A 47 -8.00 13.06 -10.42
N ASP A 48 -8.48 14.05 -9.65
CA ASP A 48 -7.63 15.03 -8.97
C ASP A 48 -6.77 14.44 -7.85
N GLN A 49 -7.09 13.21 -7.40
CA GLN A 49 -6.30 12.44 -6.44
C GLN A 49 -5.24 11.55 -7.09
N VAL A 50 -5.28 11.38 -8.42
CA VAL A 50 -4.31 10.55 -9.14
C VAL A 50 -3.18 11.42 -9.65
N ASP A 51 -2.06 11.41 -8.93
CA ASP A 51 -0.85 12.12 -9.31
C ASP A 51 0.01 11.23 -10.23
N PHE A 52 -0.14 11.45 -11.52
CA PHE A 52 0.62 10.71 -12.53
C PHE A 52 2.09 11.10 -12.61
N GLU A 53 2.47 12.32 -12.21
CA GLU A 53 3.86 12.78 -12.20
C GLU A 53 4.58 12.24 -10.96
N GLY A 54 3.97 12.38 -9.79
CA GLY A 54 4.46 11.82 -8.53
C GLY A 54 4.27 10.32 -8.40
N LYS A 55 3.58 9.67 -9.38
CA LYS A 55 3.26 8.22 -9.38
C LYS A 55 2.63 7.74 -8.07
N ALA A 56 1.59 8.45 -7.65
CA ALA A 56 0.89 8.13 -6.41
C ALA A 56 -0.61 8.45 -6.49
N ILE A 57 -1.40 7.76 -5.68
CA ILE A 57 -2.78 8.12 -5.38
C ILE A 57 -2.79 8.87 -4.05
N GLN A 58 -3.27 10.12 -4.05
CA GLN A 58 -3.37 10.97 -2.88
C GLN A 58 -4.73 10.76 -2.21
N LEU A 59 -4.78 9.93 -1.19
CA LEU A 59 -5.96 9.75 -0.35
C LEU A 59 -5.96 10.78 0.80
N PRO A 60 -7.11 11.03 1.46
CA PRO A 60 -7.19 12.02 2.52
C PRO A 60 -6.23 11.80 3.69
N ASP A 61 -5.89 10.56 3.96
CA ASP A 61 -5.07 10.13 5.11
C ASP A 61 -3.68 9.60 4.71
N ARG A 62 -3.44 9.34 3.41
CA ARG A 62 -2.19 8.76 2.94
C ARG A 62 -1.95 8.92 1.44
N ALA A 63 -0.70 8.73 1.03
CA ALA A 63 -0.33 8.55 -0.37
C ALA A 63 0.01 7.06 -0.62
N VAL A 64 -0.53 6.51 -1.70
CA VAL A 64 -0.29 5.13 -2.14
C VAL A 64 0.52 5.17 -3.42
N PRO A 65 1.73 4.58 -3.48
CA PRO A 65 2.50 4.52 -4.72
C PRO A 65 1.74 3.79 -5.82
N LEU A 66 1.77 4.31 -7.05
CA LEU A 66 1.16 3.68 -8.21
C LEU A 66 2.08 2.61 -8.82
N GLU A 67 1.58 1.42 -8.93
CA GLU A 67 2.24 0.33 -9.65
C GLU A 67 2.15 0.60 -11.17
N PRO A 68 3.20 0.30 -11.97
CA PRO A 68 3.25 0.67 -13.39
C PRO A 68 2.07 0.19 -14.25
N SER A 69 1.53 -1.01 -13.99
CA SER A 69 0.37 -1.52 -14.75
C SER A 69 -0.93 -0.82 -14.37
N THR A 70 -1.05 -0.39 -13.11
CA THR A 70 -2.17 0.46 -12.66
C THR A 70 -2.06 1.85 -13.27
N GLU A 71 -0.87 2.45 -13.26
CA GLU A 71 -0.63 3.76 -13.90
C GLU A 71 -1.02 3.72 -15.36
N ALA A 72 -0.58 2.73 -16.13
CA ALA A 72 -0.91 2.59 -17.55
C ALA A 72 -2.44 2.48 -17.77
N CYS A 73 -3.11 1.64 -16.96
CA CYS A 73 -4.56 1.49 -17.00
C CYS A 73 -5.28 2.82 -16.72
N LEU A 74 -4.87 3.53 -15.67
CA LEU A 74 -5.51 4.78 -15.26
C LEU A 74 -5.25 5.92 -16.25
N ARG A 75 -4.06 6.03 -16.85
CA ARG A 75 -3.77 7.02 -17.91
C ARG A 75 -4.69 6.86 -19.10
N GLU A 76 -4.87 5.63 -19.60
CA GLU A 76 -5.75 5.35 -20.73
C GLU A 76 -7.22 5.66 -20.38
N ARG A 77 -7.65 5.30 -19.17
CA ARG A 77 -9.00 5.64 -18.68
C ARG A 77 -9.19 7.13 -18.48
N HIS A 78 -8.17 7.84 -18.00
CA HIS A 78 -8.21 9.30 -17.84
C HIS A 78 -8.52 10.00 -19.15
N VAL A 79 -7.83 9.64 -20.22
CA VAL A 79 -8.09 10.19 -21.56
C VAL A 79 -9.53 9.95 -22.00
N ARG A 80 -10.12 8.79 -21.69
CA ARG A 80 -11.48 8.43 -22.13
C ARG A 80 -12.58 8.99 -21.24
N CYS A 81 -12.34 9.19 -19.97
CA CYS A 81 -13.38 9.35 -18.94
C CYS A 81 -13.31 10.66 -18.15
N ALA A 82 -12.13 11.27 -17.95
CA ALA A 82 -11.95 12.41 -17.03
C ALA A 82 -12.80 13.64 -17.34
N LEU A 83 -13.06 13.90 -18.62
CA LEU A 83 -13.94 15.02 -19.05
C LEU A 83 -15.43 14.75 -18.81
N ARG A 84 -15.81 13.52 -18.46
CA ARG A 84 -17.22 13.12 -18.33
C ARG A 84 -17.68 13.12 -16.88
N ASP A 85 -16.79 12.70 -15.99
CA ASP A 85 -17.06 12.62 -14.55
C ASP A 85 -15.73 12.73 -13.78
N PRO A 86 -15.69 13.40 -12.63
CA PRO A 86 -14.49 13.51 -11.81
C PRO A 86 -14.07 12.16 -11.17
N HIS A 87 -14.94 11.15 -11.11
CA HIS A 87 -14.60 9.86 -10.52
C HIS A 87 -13.82 8.95 -11.48
N VAL A 88 -12.89 8.20 -10.96
CA VAL A 88 -12.05 7.24 -11.70
C VAL A 88 -12.86 6.04 -12.18
N VAL A 89 -13.75 5.53 -11.32
CA VAL A 89 -14.58 4.35 -11.60
C VAL A 89 -16.02 4.77 -11.91
N ILE A 90 -16.31 4.84 -13.20
CA ILE A 90 -17.64 5.17 -13.71
C ILE A 90 -18.21 4.03 -14.54
N SER A 91 -19.53 3.96 -14.60
CA SER A 91 -20.26 3.03 -15.47
C SER A 91 -20.07 3.41 -16.93
N GLU A 92 -19.65 2.49 -17.78
CA GLU A 92 -19.50 2.73 -19.22
C GLU A 92 -20.82 3.06 -19.89
N ARG A 93 -21.93 2.52 -19.37
CA ARG A 93 -23.28 2.72 -19.93
C ARG A 93 -23.86 4.07 -19.51
N SER A 94 -23.89 4.38 -18.21
CA SER A 94 -24.55 5.57 -17.68
C SER A 94 -23.63 6.80 -17.62
N LYS A 95 -22.30 6.59 -17.70
CA LYS A 95 -21.27 7.61 -17.51
C LYS A 95 -21.34 8.32 -16.15
N LYS A 96 -21.92 7.66 -15.16
CA LYS A 96 -22.05 8.15 -13.77
C LYS A 96 -21.16 7.34 -12.83
N PRO A 97 -20.82 7.87 -11.64
CA PRO A 97 -20.09 7.15 -10.62
C PRO A 97 -20.76 5.79 -10.32
N MET A 98 -19.95 4.80 -10.10
CA MET A 98 -20.43 3.44 -9.89
C MET A 98 -20.72 3.22 -8.40
N PRO A 99 -21.93 2.79 -8.01
CA PRO A 99 -22.23 2.52 -6.61
C PRO A 99 -21.46 1.28 -6.11
N PRO A 100 -21.21 1.18 -4.78
CA PRO A 100 -20.42 0.11 -4.18
C PRO A 100 -20.87 -1.31 -4.53
N GLU A 101 -22.19 -1.52 -4.68
CA GLU A 101 -22.77 -2.82 -5.05
C GLU A 101 -22.38 -3.22 -6.48
N SER A 102 -22.37 -2.25 -7.39
CA SER A 102 -21.94 -2.46 -8.78
C SER A 102 -20.45 -2.77 -8.87
N ILE A 103 -19.61 -2.09 -8.10
CA ILE A 103 -18.17 -2.38 -7.96
C ILE A 103 -17.98 -3.82 -7.49
N SER A 104 -18.66 -4.23 -6.40
CA SER A 104 -18.59 -5.60 -5.88
C SER A 104 -19.10 -6.65 -6.87
N ARG A 105 -20.15 -6.34 -7.62
CA ARG A 105 -20.69 -7.25 -8.64
C ARG A 105 -19.73 -7.42 -9.82
N LEU A 106 -19.18 -6.32 -10.35
CA LEU A 106 -18.27 -6.38 -11.48
C LEU A 106 -16.96 -7.08 -11.12
N SER A 107 -16.38 -6.78 -9.96
CA SER A 107 -15.18 -7.47 -9.50
C SER A 107 -15.42 -8.97 -9.33
N ARG A 108 -16.58 -9.38 -8.77
CA ARG A 108 -16.94 -10.80 -8.64
C ARG A 108 -17.05 -11.49 -10.00
N LEU A 109 -17.75 -10.89 -10.97
CA LEU A 109 -17.89 -11.46 -12.31
C LEU A 109 -16.52 -11.68 -12.99
N ALA A 110 -15.61 -10.71 -12.84
CA ALA A 110 -14.28 -10.83 -13.39
C ALA A 110 -13.45 -11.93 -12.67
N LEU A 111 -13.55 -12.03 -11.36
CA LEU A 111 -12.87 -13.06 -10.56
C LEU A 111 -13.43 -14.47 -10.83
N ASP A 112 -14.75 -14.60 -10.91
CA ASP A 112 -15.44 -15.87 -11.22
C ASP A 112 -15.04 -16.41 -12.61
N SER A 113 -14.68 -15.55 -13.58
CA SER A 113 -14.25 -15.96 -14.92
C SER A 113 -12.98 -16.82 -14.92
N GLU A 114 -12.16 -16.71 -13.88
CA GLU A 114 -10.95 -17.54 -13.63
C GLU A 114 -11.12 -18.45 -12.39
N GLY A 115 -12.35 -18.66 -11.92
CA GLY A 115 -12.63 -19.53 -10.78
C GLY A 115 -12.11 -19.00 -9.44
N GLN A 116 -11.78 -17.71 -9.33
CA GLN A 116 -11.27 -17.11 -8.11
C GLN A 116 -12.41 -16.89 -7.10
N LYS A 117 -12.34 -17.58 -5.95
CA LYS A 117 -13.33 -17.46 -4.86
C LYS A 117 -12.88 -16.45 -3.81
N VAL A 118 -12.46 -15.27 -4.24
CA VAL A 118 -12.04 -14.16 -3.40
C VAL A 118 -12.90 -12.92 -3.69
N ASN A 119 -12.87 -11.95 -2.78
CA ASN A 119 -13.56 -10.68 -2.91
C ASN A 119 -12.58 -9.51 -2.80
N LEU A 120 -13.06 -8.26 -2.91
CA LEU A 120 -12.20 -7.08 -2.84
C LEU A 120 -11.45 -6.95 -1.52
N MET A 121 -12.04 -7.39 -0.40
CA MET A 121 -11.36 -7.38 0.89
C MET A 121 -10.21 -8.40 0.91
N ASP A 122 -10.42 -9.59 0.35
CA ASP A 122 -9.37 -10.60 0.23
C ASP A 122 -8.21 -10.10 -0.64
N LEU A 123 -8.50 -9.38 -1.73
CA LEU A 123 -7.47 -8.75 -2.58
C LEU A 123 -6.66 -7.71 -1.80
N ARG A 124 -7.33 -6.87 -1.00
CA ARG A 124 -6.64 -5.91 -0.13
C ARG A 124 -5.80 -6.59 0.95
N HIS A 125 -6.29 -7.70 1.53
CA HIS A 125 -5.49 -8.49 2.48
C HIS A 125 -4.26 -9.09 1.79
N ASP A 126 -4.40 -9.58 0.56
CA ASP A 126 -3.27 -10.09 -0.21
C ASP A 126 -2.23 -9.00 -0.51
N PHE A 127 -2.66 -7.77 -0.83
CA PHE A 127 -1.76 -6.62 -0.93
C PHE A 127 -0.96 -6.43 0.37
N VAL A 128 -1.63 -6.38 1.53
CA VAL A 128 -0.96 -6.22 2.83
C VAL A 128 0.05 -7.34 3.08
N ILE A 129 -0.33 -8.59 2.81
CA ILE A 129 0.56 -9.75 2.98
C ILE A 129 1.81 -9.62 2.12
N ARG A 130 1.66 -9.25 0.83
CA ARG A 130 2.81 -9.04 -0.08
C ARG A 130 3.70 -7.89 0.39
N GLN A 131 3.12 -6.79 0.86
CA GLN A 131 3.89 -5.67 1.40
C GLN A 131 4.67 -6.06 2.66
N LEU A 132 4.10 -6.88 3.56
CA LEU A 132 4.77 -7.35 4.78
C LEU A 132 5.94 -8.31 4.50
N GLN A 133 5.98 -8.92 3.33
CA GLN A 133 7.13 -9.73 2.91
C GLN A 133 8.34 -8.89 2.52
N THR A 134 8.13 -7.61 2.16
CA THR A 134 9.16 -6.74 1.60
C THR A 134 9.41 -5.46 2.40
N HIS A 135 8.50 -5.07 3.28
CA HIS A 135 8.57 -3.81 4.02
C HIS A 135 8.28 -4.01 5.51
N ASP A 136 8.62 -3.02 6.31
CA ASP A 136 8.36 -2.98 7.76
C ASP A 136 6.92 -2.57 8.09
N TRP A 137 6.54 -2.74 9.36
CA TRP A 137 5.21 -2.41 9.85
C TRP A 137 4.81 -0.95 9.63
N PRO A 138 5.66 0.06 9.92
CA PRO A 138 5.34 1.46 9.67
C PRO A 138 5.07 1.79 8.21
N TYR A 139 5.84 1.23 7.29
CA TYR A 139 5.63 1.41 5.86
C TYR A 139 4.27 0.83 5.43
N VAL A 140 4.02 -0.44 5.81
CA VAL A 140 2.76 -1.11 5.43
C VAL A 140 1.54 -0.43 6.05
N ALA A 141 1.65 0.05 7.30
CA ALA A 141 0.60 0.83 7.94
C ALA A 141 0.28 2.10 7.13
N ARG A 142 1.32 2.82 6.69
CA ARG A 142 1.19 4.06 5.91
C ARG A 142 0.52 3.80 4.56
N VAL A 143 0.95 2.79 3.79
CA VAL A 143 0.40 2.56 2.44
C VAL A 143 -0.96 1.88 2.47
N SER A 144 -1.26 1.04 3.46
CA SER A 144 -2.55 0.34 3.59
C SER A 144 -3.63 1.16 4.31
N GLY A 145 -3.24 2.20 5.07
CA GLY A 145 -4.16 2.94 5.95
C GLY A 145 -4.62 2.13 7.17
N MET A 146 -3.93 1.03 7.50
CA MET A 146 -4.25 0.22 8.68
C MET A 146 -3.34 0.60 9.85
N ALA A 147 -3.89 0.63 11.06
CA ALA A 147 -3.08 0.84 12.25
C ALA A 147 -2.06 -0.31 12.43
N VAL A 148 -0.85 0.01 12.91
CA VAL A 148 0.20 -0.98 13.18
C VAL A 148 -0.29 -2.08 14.14
N SER A 149 -1.11 -1.72 15.13
CA SER A 149 -1.71 -2.70 16.05
C SER A 149 -2.62 -3.71 15.34
N THR A 150 -3.43 -3.25 14.37
CA THR A 150 -4.28 -4.10 13.54
C THR A 150 -3.45 -5.02 12.66
N LEU A 151 -2.40 -4.48 12.04
CA LEU A 151 -1.49 -5.28 11.21
C LEU A 151 -0.82 -6.37 12.05
N ARG A 152 -0.25 -6.04 13.20
CA ARG A 152 0.38 -7.02 14.09
C ARG A 152 -0.59 -8.06 14.61
N GLY A 153 -1.82 -7.66 14.96
CA GLY A 153 -2.83 -8.58 15.46
C GLY A 153 -3.32 -9.58 14.40
N SER A 154 -3.48 -9.15 13.15
CA SER A 154 -4.10 -9.96 12.10
C SER A 154 -3.11 -10.60 11.13
N PHE A 155 -1.95 -9.99 10.91
CA PHE A 155 -1.02 -10.38 9.83
C PHE A 155 0.37 -10.81 10.33
N SER A 156 0.61 -10.93 11.65
CA SER A 156 1.93 -11.26 12.21
C SER A 156 2.55 -12.51 11.61
N GLN A 157 1.74 -13.54 11.31
CA GLN A 157 2.21 -14.80 10.71
C GLN A 157 2.76 -14.64 9.27
N TYR A 158 2.45 -13.54 8.58
CA TYR A 158 2.93 -13.27 7.23
C TYR A 158 4.13 -12.33 7.21
N PHE A 159 4.45 -11.72 8.35
CA PHE A 159 5.62 -10.87 8.46
C PHE A 159 6.87 -11.73 8.48
N GLN A 160 7.73 -11.55 7.50
CA GLN A 160 9.06 -12.12 7.53
C GLN A 160 9.97 -11.16 8.29
N GLU A 161 10.34 -11.54 9.51
CA GLU A 161 11.45 -10.87 10.19
C GLU A 161 12.69 -11.03 9.31
N ARG A 162 13.04 -9.96 8.64
CA ARG A 162 14.37 -9.88 8.05
C ARG A 162 15.33 -9.78 9.22
N PRO A 163 16.41 -10.60 9.26
CA PRO A 163 17.53 -10.20 10.07
C PRO A 163 17.80 -8.75 9.66
N SER A 164 17.65 -7.83 10.59
CA SER A 164 18.07 -6.45 10.37
C SER A 164 19.55 -6.57 10.01
N ALA A 165 19.84 -6.60 8.72
CA ALA A 165 21.12 -6.14 8.27
C ALA A 165 21.12 -4.68 8.70
N ALA A 166 21.59 -4.43 9.92
CA ALA A 166 22.04 -3.11 10.28
C ALA A 166 22.86 -2.69 9.07
N PRO A 167 22.49 -1.58 8.39
CA PRO A 167 23.30 -1.14 7.26
C PRO A 167 24.73 -1.16 7.78
N GLU A 168 25.61 -1.93 7.11
CA GLU A 168 27.04 -1.86 7.43
C GLU A 168 27.38 -0.40 7.22
N LEU A 169 27.48 0.31 8.33
CA LEU A 169 27.85 1.72 8.31
C LEU A 169 29.22 1.77 7.65
N PRO A 170 29.44 2.67 6.66
CA PRO A 170 30.75 2.85 6.07
C PRO A 170 31.83 2.96 7.17
N PRO A 171 33.07 2.53 6.93
CA PRO A 171 34.12 2.51 7.96
C PRO A 171 34.27 3.80 8.76
N ASP A 172 33.98 4.95 8.11
CA ASP A 172 34.05 6.28 8.72
C ASP A 172 32.79 6.69 9.49
N SER A 173 31.74 5.87 9.50
CA SER A 173 30.44 6.24 10.10
C SER A 173 30.53 6.34 11.62
N GLU A 174 31.38 5.57 12.26
CA GLU A 174 31.59 5.66 13.69
C GLU A 174 32.19 7.02 14.09
N TYR A 175 33.13 7.50 13.32
CA TYR A 175 33.73 8.84 13.49
C TYR A 175 32.70 9.95 13.21
N LEU A 176 31.87 9.81 12.16
CA LEU A 176 30.82 10.77 11.84
C LEU A 176 29.74 10.81 12.92
N LEU A 177 29.29 9.65 13.41
CA LEU A 177 28.33 9.56 14.54
C LEU A 177 28.91 10.21 15.80
N TRP A 178 30.16 9.91 16.14
CA TRP A 178 30.85 10.53 17.27
C TRP A 178 30.86 12.05 17.13
N ARG A 179 31.23 12.56 15.96
CA ARG A 179 31.28 14.00 15.67
C ARG A 179 29.90 14.67 15.81
N ILE A 180 28.83 14.04 15.28
CA ILE A 180 27.45 14.53 15.40
C ILE A 180 27.03 14.57 16.88
N VAL A 181 27.28 13.52 17.62
CA VAL A 181 26.97 13.45 19.06
C VAL A 181 27.71 14.55 19.83
N GLN A 182 28.97 14.82 19.48
CA GLN A 182 29.76 15.92 20.11
C GLN A 182 29.22 17.30 19.74
N GLN A 183 28.74 17.50 18.50
CA GLN A 183 28.15 18.76 18.06
C GLN A 183 26.77 19.01 18.67
N GLU A 184 25.94 17.98 18.74
CA GLU A 184 24.59 18.09 19.32
C GLU A 184 24.59 18.14 20.85
N GLY A 185 25.68 17.72 21.49
CA GLY A 185 25.90 17.82 22.94
C GLY A 185 24.75 17.24 23.77
N SER A 186 24.15 18.06 24.62
CA SER A 186 23.04 17.68 25.50
C SER A 186 21.64 17.86 24.87
N SER A 187 21.57 18.08 23.55
CA SER A 187 20.27 18.15 22.85
C SER A 187 19.53 16.79 22.91
N VAL A 188 18.20 16.83 22.81
CA VAL A 188 17.37 15.62 22.73
C VAL A 188 17.83 14.72 21.57
N VAL A 189 18.20 15.34 20.44
CA VAL A 189 18.70 14.64 19.24
C VAL A 189 20.03 13.95 19.52
N GLY A 190 20.98 14.68 20.14
CA GLY A 190 22.30 14.14 20.49
C GLY A 190 22.18 12.99 21.51
N LEU A 191 21.30 13.13 22.49
CA LEU A 191 21.04 12.07 23.48
C LEU A 191 20.41 10.83 22.82
N ALA A 192 19.42 11.01 21.98
CA ALA A 192 18.78 9.91 21.25
C ALA A 192 19.76 9.17 20.33
N LEU A 193 20.60 9.91 19.60
CA LEU A 193 21.65 9.33 18.77
C LEU A 193 22.70 8.55 19.60
N TRP A 194 23.11 9.12 20.76
CA TRP A 194 24.05 8.45 21.66
C TRP A 194 23.47 7.15 22.23
N MET A 195 22.20 7.17 22.65
CA MET A 195 21.51 5.98 23.16
C MET A 195 21.37 4.89 22.10
N GLY A 196 20.95 5.25 20.88
CA GLY A 196 20.88 4.30 19.76
C GLY A 196 22.25 3.72 19.39
N TRP A 197 23.29 4.56 19.39
CA TRP A 197 24.64 4.13 18.98
C TRP A 197 25.39 3.37 20.10
N LYS A 198 25.53 3.95 21.29
CA LYS A 198 26.34 3.36 22.37
C LYS A 198 25.62 2.31 23.19
N LEU A 199 24.32 2.48 23.41
CA LEU A 199 23.51 1.53 24.17
C LEU A 199 22.75 0.56 23.26
N GLN A 200 22.85 0.72 21.95
CA GLN A 200 22.15 -0.09 20.93
C GLN A 200 20.62 -0.17 21.16
N MET A 201 20.05 0.90 21.74
CA MET A 201 18.62 0.99 21.99
C MET A 201 17.85 1.17 20.69
N GLN A 202 16.71 0.48 20.59
CA GLN A 202 15.79 0.67 19.46
C GLN A 202 15.06 2.02 19.61
N PRO A 203 14.65 2.66 18.49
CA PRO A 203 13.95 3.95 18.51
C PRO A 203 12.71 3.95 19.42
N GLY A 204 11.97 2.83 19.47
CA GLY A 204 10.81 2.66 20.34
C GLY A 204 11.16 2.61 21.83
N GLU A 205 12.34 2.10 22.20
CA GLU A 205 12.81 2.08 23.60
C GLU A 205 13.23 3.49 24.03
N ILE A 206 13.89 4.24 23.14
CA ILE A 206 14.28 5.63 23.39
C ILE A 206 13.07 6.53 23.60
N LEU A 207 12.01 6.35 22.81
CA LEU A 207 10.77 7.11 22.92
C LEU A 207 9.99 6.82 24.21
N ASN A 208 10.20 5.66 24.83
CA ASN A 208 9.51 5.27 26.06
C ASN A 208 10.27 5.68 27.34
N LEU A 209 11.38 6.40 27.23
CA LEU A 209 12.16 6.91 28.38
C LEU A 209 11.71 8.28 28.88
N THR A 210 10.62 8.85 28.32
CA THR A 210 10.05 10.14 28.71
C THR A 210 8.87 9.99 29.67
#